data_12d2bfdd307f638c3b5fc33322e732de
#
_entry.id   12d2bfdd307f638c3b5fc33322e732de
#
_cell.length_a   1.000
_cell.length_b   1.000
_cell.length_c   1.000
_cell.angle_alpha   90.00
_cell.angle_beta   90.00
_cell.angle_gamma   90.00
#
_symmetry.space_group_name_H-M   'P 1'
#
loop_
_entity.id
_entity.type
_entity.pdbx_description
1 polymer ?
#
loop_
_entity_poly.entity_id
_entity_poly.type
_entity_poly.pdbx_seq_one_letter_code
_entity_poly.pdbx_strand_id
1 'polypeptide(L)'
;MQFYQLFAFTRVAEKKSFSKAAEDIYLSQSTVSSHISSLEKHFGQKLFDRLGREVVLTPFGEKLYHWAKEILKLKEMAIWDLKEWTGKVEGIFHIGAGTVPAQFMVPFLTSQFFKKYPGISFTLTQNSSQLVAEEILKGNVDLGILGEKYYPEKIEYIPFLSEKLVLITPPELKLRDPVSIYHVLDYNFIFRKPGSGTQHVVEKFFKKEGLEPGCLNVVAYFNNVQSIKQGVKEGLGVSIISEIAAMDYAQSNFINKYELNEIKERRTFFFAYSRQKTMAPFITEFINFSKEKAIFA
;
A
#
# COMPACT_ATOMS: atom_id res chain seq x y z
N MET A 1 14.75 -21.43 -22.22
CA MET A 1 14.13 -20.32 -21.45
C MET A 1 15.21 -19.51 -20.77
N GLN A 2 15.25 -18.17 -21.00
CA GLN A 2 16.25 -17.24 -20.47
C GLN A 2 15.56 -16.16 -19.65
N PHE A 3 16.24 -15.55 -18.68
CA PHE A 3 15.67 -14.50 -17.83
C PHE A 3 15.14 -13.29 -18.61
N TYR A 4 15.85 -12.84 -19.63
CA TYR A 4 15.41 -11.72 -20.47
C TYR A 4 14.15 -12.04 -21.27
N GLN A 5 13.93 -13.30 -21.64
CA GLN A 5 12.69 -13.75 -22.29
C GLN A 5 11.51 -13.72 -21.31
N LEU A 6 11.71 -14.20 -20.07
CA LEU A 6 10.70 -14.12 -19.02
C LEU A 6 10.38 -12.66 -18.68
N PHE A 7 11.39 -11.81 -18.64
CA PHE A 7 11.20 -10.38 -18.37
C PHE A 7 10.39 -9.72 -19.49
N ALA A 8 10.77 -9.92 -20.76
CA ALA A 8 9.98 -9.42 -21.88
C ALA A 8 8.54 -9.94 -21.88
N PHE A 9 8.35 -11.22 -21.54
CA PHE A 9 7.03 -11.85 -21.44
C PHE A 9 6.17 -11.18 -20.36
N THR A 10 6.70 -10.98 -19.16
CA THR A 10 5.95 -10.31 -18.08
C THR A 10 5.57 -8.89 -18.46
N ARG A 11 6.45 -8.14 -19.14
CA ARG A 11 6.14 -6.78 -19.61
C ARG A 11 5.06 -6.74 -20.68
N VAL A 12 5.06 -7.69 -21.63
CA VAL A 12 3.97 -7.79 -22.61
C VAL A 12 2.62 -8.09 -21.93
N ALA A 13 2.61 -8.98 -20.94
CA ALA A 13 1.41 -9.32 -20.18
C ALA A 13 0.88 -8.08 -19.40
N GLU A 14 1.75 -7.33 -18.74
CA GLU A 14 1.39 -6.13 -17.96
C GLU A 14 0.90 -4.98 -18.84
N LYS A 15 1.59 -4.73 -19.97
CA LYS A 15 1.25 -3.62 -20.89
C LYS A 15 0.15 -3.98 -21.89
N LYS A 16 -0.22 -5.25 -22.00
CA LYS A 16 -1.17 -5.80 -22.99
C LYS A 16 -0.85 -5.38 -24.43
N SER A 17 0.44 -5.14 -24.72
CA SER A 17 0.93 -4.62 -26.00
C SER A 17 2.42 -4.87 -26.17
N PHE A 18 2.81 -5.47 -27.29
CA PHE A 18 4.20 -5.67 -27.64
C PHE A 18 4.99 -4.38 -27.83
N SER A 19 4.39 -3.36 -28.45
CA SER A 19 5.04 -2.08 -28.69
C SER A 19 5.29 -1.33 -27.39
N LYS A 20 4.27 -1.21 -26.52
CA LYS A 20 4.41 -0.57 -25.22
C LYS A 20 5.38 -1.30 -24.29
N ALA A 21 5.40 -2.64 -24.35
CA ALA A 21 6.37 -3.42 -23.59
C ALA A 21 7.79 -3.19 -24.09
N ALA A 22 7.99 -3.10 -25.41
CA ALA A 22 9.29 -2.83 -26.01
C ALA A 22 9.84 -1.45 -25.62
N GLU A 23 9.00 -0.42 -25.65
CA GLU A 23 9.34 0.92 -25.15
C GLU A 23 9.73 0.91 -23.67
N ASP A 24 8.95 0.22 -22.83
CA ASP A 24 9.16 0.12 -21.37
C ASP A 24 10.50 -0.52 -21.01
N ILE A 25 11.02 -1.43 -21.83
CA ILE A 25 12.28 -2.15 -21.59
C ILE A 25 13.41 -1.75 -22.55
N TYR A 26 13.24 -0.67 -23.30
CA TYR A 26 14.23 -0.12 -24.24
C TYR A 26 14.73 -1.11 -25.29
N LEU A 27 13.80 -1.92 -25.83
CA LEU A 27 14.07 -2.87 -26.91
C LEU A 27 13.23 -2.55 -28.16
N SER A 28 13.59 -3.14 -29.31
CA SER A 28 12.73 -3.09 -30.48
C SER A 28 11.53 -4.06 -30.30
N GLN A 29 10.38 -3.73 -30.89
CA GLN A 29 9.21 -4.61 -30.86
C GLN A 29 9.51 -5.96 -31.52
N SER A 30 10.35 -6.01 -32.55
CA SER A 30 10.78 -7.26 -33.20
C SER A 30 11.59 -8.14 -32.24
N THR A 31 12.45 -7.53 -31.40
CA THR A 31 13.22 -8.25 -30.38
C THR A 31 12.31 -8.87 -29.34
N VAL A 32 11.35 -8.08 -28.82
CA VAL A 32 10.35 -8.58 -27.86
C VAL A 32 9.53 -9.73 -28.47
N SER A 33 9.05 -9.57 -29.70
CA SER A 33 8.33 -10.64 -30.42
C SER A 33 9.17 -11.92 -30.58
N SER A 34 10.46 -11.79 -30.91
CA SER A 34 11.40 -12.91 -31.00
C SER A 34 11.57 -13.63 -29.68
N HIS A 35 11.67 -12.89 -28.56
CA HIS A 35 11.76 -13.49 -27.22
C HIS A 35 10.51 -14.30 -26.86
N ILE A 36 9.32 -13.75 -27.15
CA ILE A 36 8.05 -14.46 -26.92
C ILE A 36 7.94 -15.70 -27.81
N SER A 37 8.22 -15.58 -29.12
CA SER A 37 8.21 -16.74 -30.04
C SER A 37 9.18 -17.84 -29.60
N SER A 38 10.34 -17.49 -29.07
CA SER A 38 11.29 -18.46 -28.52
C SER A 38 10.75 -19.18 -27.30
N LEU A 39 10.03 -18.49 -26.40
CA LEU A 39 9.36 -19.12 -25.26
C LEU A 39 8.22 -20.04 -25.71
N GLU A 40 7.38 -19.60 -26.64
CA GLU A 40 6.31 -20.39 -27.20
C GLU A 40 6.84 -21.67 -27.88
N LYS A 41 7.92 -21.53 -28.64
CA LYS A 41 8.60 -22.66 -29.25
C LYS A 41 9.19 -23.64 -28.22
N HIS A 42 9.77 -23.08 -27.13
CA HIS A 42 10.34 -23.89 -26.05
C HIS A 42 9.31 -24.75 -25.33
N PHE A 43 8.11 -24.19 -25.09
CA PHE A 43 7.02 -24.88 -24.40
C PHE A 43 6.04 -25.61 -25.32
N GLY A 44 6.09 -25.35 -26.62
CA GLY A 44 5.13 -25.89 -27.59
C GLY A 44 3.71 -25.33 -27.42
N GLN A 45 3.56 -24.23 -26.71
CA GLN A 45 2.26 -23.63 -26.36
C GLN A 45 2.28 -22.12 -26.63
N LYS A 46 1.13 -21.58 -27.04
CA LYS A 46 0.93 -20.15 -27.15
C LYS A 46 0.81 -19.51 -25.78
N LEU A 47 1.45 -18.35 -25.61
CA LEU A 47 1.43 -17.57 -24.37
C LEU A 47 0.43 -16.42 -24.43
N PHE A 48 0.15 -15.92 -25.63
CA PHE A 48 -0.76 -14.82 -25.86
C PHE A 48 -1.79 -15.14 -26.96
N ASP A 49 -3.00 -14.66 -26.74
CA ASP A 49 -4.05 -14.52 -27.75
C ASP A 49 -4.18 -13.07 -28.20
N ARG A 50 -4.61 -12.86 -29.44
CA ARG A 50 -4.91 -11.53 -29.98
C ARG A 50 -6.42 -11.38 -30.10
N LEU A 51 -7.01 -10.57 -29.24
CA LEU A 51 -8.42 -10.22 -29.29
C LEU A 51 -8.57 -8.81 -29.88
N GLY A 52 -8.69 -8.75 -31.21
CA GLY A 52 -8.70 -7.49 -31.93
C GLY A 52 -7.38 -6.71 -31.77
N ARG A 53 -7.42 -5.59 -31.03
CA ARG A 53 -6.23 -4.76 -30.75
C ARG A 53 -5.54 -5.09 -29.43
N GLU A 54 -6.14 -5.93 -28.61
CA GLU A 54 -5.58 -6.31 -27.31
C GLU A 54 -4.80 -7.62 -27.37
N VAL A 55 -3.78 -7.69 -26.54
CA VAL A 55 -2.98 -8.89 -26.31
C VAL A 55 -3.33 -9.40 -24.92
N VAL A 56 -3.86 -10.62 -24.82
CA VAL A 56 -4.26 -11.25 -23.56
C VAL A 56 -3.50 -12.55 -23.37
N LEU A 57 -3.29 -12.94 -22.11
CA LEU A 57 -2.66 -14.21 -21.79
C LEU A 57 -3.61 -15.38 -22.13
N THR A 58 -3.02 -16.46 -22.68
CA THR A 58 -3.70 -17.76 -22.73
C THR A 58 -3.73 -18.38 -21.32
N PRO A 59 -4.54 -19.41 -21.04
CA PRO A 59 -4.48 -20.14 -19.76
C PRO A 59 -3.09 -20.69 -19.42
N PHE A 60 -2.32 -21.10 -20.44
CA PHE A 60 -0.92 -21.51 -20.26
C PHE A 60 -0.03 -20.27 -19.97
N GLY A 61 -0.28 -19.16 -20.65
CA GLY A 61 0.38 -17.89 -20.41
C GLY A 61 0.17 -17.37 -18.98
N GLU A 62 -1.05 -17.47 -18.43
CA GLU A 62 -1.32 -17.09 -17.03
C GLU A 62 -0.50 -17.91 -16.03
N LYS A 63 -0.42 -19.22 -16.27
CA LYS A 63 0.38 -20.11 -15.44
C LYS A 63 1.87 -19.78 -15.52
N LEU A 64 2.39 -19.51 -16.73
CA LEU A 64 3.77 -19.08 -16.91
C LEU A 64 4.01 -17.70 -16.30
N TYR A 65 3.04 -16.77 -16.40
CA TYR A 65 3.16 -15.42 -15.83
C TYR A 65 3.37 -15.45 -14.31
N HIS A 66 2.59 -16.28 -13.62
CA HIS A 66 2.78 -16.50 -12.19
C HIS A 66 4.21 -16.95 -11.86
N TRP A 67 4.69 -18.01 -12.53
CA TRP A 67 6.05 -18.52 -12.30
C TRP A 67 7.15 -17.58 -12.77
N ALA A 68 6.95 -16.87 -13.87
CA ALA A 68 7.91 -15.89 -14.38
C ALA A 68 8.17 -14.77 -13.36
N LYS A 69 7.12 -14.27 -12.71
CA LYS A 69 7.25 -13.28 -11.64
C LYS A 69 8.04 -13.82 -10.44
N GLU A 70 7.76 -15.03 -10.01
CA GLU A 70 8.49 -15.67 -8.90
C GLU A 70 9.98 -15.87 -9.25
N ILE A 71 10.27 -16.37 -10.44
CA ILE A 71 11.65 -16.58 -10.92
C ILE A 71 12.43 -15.27 -11.00
N LEU A 72 11.83 -14.22 -11.57
CA LEU A 72 12.45 -12.92 -11.70
C LEU A 72 12.71 -12.30 -10.33
N LYS A 73 11.78 -12.45 -9.41
CA LYS A 73 11.93 -12.00 -8.01
C LYS A 73 13.08 -12.73 -7.30
N LEU A 74 13.14 -14.04 -7.42
CA LEU A 74 14.24 -14.85 -6.86
C LEU A 74 15.60 -14.44 -7.45
N LYS A 75 15.64 -14.14 -8.75
CA LYS A 75 16.84 -13.63 -9.40
C LYS A 75 17.30 -12.31 -8.78
N GLU A 76 16.39 -11.35 -8.60
CA GLU A 76 16.71 -10.06 -7.99
C GLU A 76 17.19 -10.23 -6.53
N MET A 77 16.55 -11.12 -5.78
CA MET A 77 16.99 -11.48 -4.42
C MET A 77 18.40 -12.07 -4.41
N ALA A 78 18.72 -12.97 -5.34
CA ALA A 78 20.06 -13.56 -5.44
C ALA A 78 21.13 -12.52 -5.81
N ILE A 79 20.83 -11.63 -6.77
CA ILE A 79 21.73 -10.54 -7.13
C ILE A 79 21.97 -9.62 -5.93
N TRP A 80 20.91 -9.36 -5.17
CA TRP A 80 20.97 -8.50 -4.01
C TRP A 80 21.82 -9.12 -2.88
N ASP A 81 21.55 -10.40 -2.54
CA ASP A 81 22.29 -11.17 -1.55
C ASP A 81 23.80 -11.23 -1.87
N LEU A 82 24.11 -11.46 -3.16
CA LEU A 82 25.49 -11.43 -3.64
C LEU A 82 26.13 -10.02 -3.60
N LYS A 83 25.36 -8.96 -3.81
CA LYS A 83 25.83 -7.57 -3.70
C LYS A 83 26.05 -7.14 -2.26
N GLU A 84 25.23 -7.61 -1.33
CA GLU A 84 25.44 -7.39 0.10
C GLU A 84 26.76 -8.03 0.55
N TRP A 85 27.10 -9.21 0.04
CA TRP A 85 28.41 -9.83 0.24
C TRP A 85 29.57 -8.91 -0.20
N THR A 86 29.33 -8.04 -1.19
CA THR A 86 30.32 -7.04 -1.67
C THR A 86 30.18 -5.67 -0.99
N GLY A 87 29.31 -5.53 0.02
CA GLY A 87 29.07 -4.28 0.76
C GLY A 87 28.25 -3.22 0.02
N LYS A 88 27.65 -3.56 -1.12
CA LYS A 88 26.73 -2.66 -1.84
C LYS A 88 25.29 -3.11 -1.71
N VAL A 89 24.46 -2.22 -1.17
CA VAL A 89 23.02 -2.43 -1.01
C VAL A 89 22.29 -1.77 -2.19
N GLU A 90 21.89 -2.57 -3.17
CA GLU A 90 21.22 -2.13 -4.40
C GLU A 90 20.10 -3.12 -4.77
N GLY A 91 19.01 -2.64 -5.38
CA GLY A 91 17.92 -3.48 -5.84
C GLY A 91 16.55 -2.80 -5.82
N ILE A 92 15.49 -3.57 -6.04
CA ILE A 92 14.11 -3.09 -6.00
C ILE A 92 13.45 -3.60 -4.72
N PHE A 93 12.93 -2.68 -3.92
CA PHE A 93 12.21 -2.96 -2.69
C PHE A 93 10.70 -2.72 -2.89
N HIS A 94 9.91 -3.80 -2.89
CA HIS A 94 8.47 -3.73 -3.07
C HIS A 94 7.77 -3.55 -1.72
N ILE A 95 7.29 -2.34 -1.45
CA ILE A 95 6.55 -2.00 -0.24
C ILE A 95 5.05 -1.99 -0.57
N GLY A 96 4.26 -2.72 0.20
CA GLY A 96 2.81 -2.60 0.21
C GLY A 96 2.33 -1.85 1.44
N ALA A 97 1.37 -0.95 1.30
CA ALA A 97 0.89 -0.22 2.47
C ALA A 97 -0.60 0.08 2.42
N GLY A 98 -1.22 0.13 3.60
CA GLY A 98 -2.54 0.70 3.78
C GLY A 98 -2.56 2.18 3.41
N THR A 99 -3.74 2.77 3.22
CA THR A 99 -3.88 4.16 2.72
C THR A 99 -3.08 5.18 3.54
N VAL A 100 -3.19 5.15 4.86
CA VAL A 100 -2.49 6.12 5.72
C VAL A 100 -0.97 5.92 5.67
N PRO A 101 -0.43 4.71 5.89
CA PRO A 101 1.00 4.51 5.76
C PRO A 101 1.54 4.83 4.37
N ALA A 102 0.82 4.47 3.29
CA ALA A 102 1.27 4.72 1.93
C ALA A 102 1.42 6.20 1.60
N GLN A 103 0.53 7.03 2.11
CA GLN A 103 0.49 8.46 1.79
C GLN A 103 1.35 9.31 2.73
N PHE A 104 1.43 8.94 4.00
CA PHE A 104 1.99 9.82 5.04
C PHE A 104 3.25 9.27 5.72
N MET A 105 3.55 7.97 5.61
CA MET A 105 4.73 7.36 6.27
C MET A 105 5.78 6.89 5.27
N VAL A 106 5.39 6.06 4.30
CA VAL A 106 6.33 5.43 3.36
C VAL A 106 7.17 6.44 2.58
N PRO A 107 6.60 7.55 2.04
CA PRO A 107 7.40 8.53 1.30
C PRO A 107 8.52 9.15 2.16
N PHE A 108 8.24 9.46 3.42
CA PHE A 108 9.24 9.96 4.35
C PHE A 108 10.32 8.90 4.64
N LEU A 109 9.90 7.69 5.01
CA LEU A 109 10.82 6.61 5.38
C LEU A 109 11.74 6.22 4.23
N THR A 110 11.18 6.06 3.03
CA THR A 110 11.95 5.73 1.83
C THR A 110 12.91 6.85 1.42
N SER A 111 12.49 8.10 1.54
CA SER A 111 13.37 9.25 1.30
C SER A 111 14.57 9.29 2.24
N GLN A 112 14.36 9.05 3.53
CA GLN A 112 15.45 9.01 4.50
C GLN A 112 16.35 7.78 4.31
N PHE A 113 15.77 6.63 3.99
CA PHE A 113 16.52 5.39 3.75
C PHE A 113 17.36 5.47 2.47
N PHE A 114 16.82 6.08 1.41
CA PHE A 114 17.53 6.30 0.15
C PHE A 114 18.80 7.14 0.33
N LYS A 115 18.80 8.13 1.25
CA LYS A 115 20.00 8.91 1.56
C LYS A 115 21.16 8.05 2.08
N LYS A 116 20.83 6.96 2.81
CA LYS A 116 21.81 6.01 3.34
C LYS A 116 22.17 4.94 2.32
N TYR A 117 21.20 4.53 1.49
CA TYR A 117 21.32 3.42 0.52
C TYR A 117 20.81 3.85 -0.87
N PRO A 118 21.58 4.66 -1.62
CA PRO A 118 21.14 5.24 -2.90
C PRO A 118 21.01 4.22 -4.04
N GLY A 119 21.52 2.99 -3.87
CA GLY A 119 21.37 1.91 -4.83
C GLY A 119 20.03 1.17 -4.76
N ILE A 120 19.11 1.54 -3.82
CA ILE A 120 17.80 0.92 -3.70
C ILE A 120 16.76 1.74 -4.45
N SER A 121 15.98 1.05 -5.30
CA SER A 121 14.76 1.59 -5.89
C SER A 121 13.54 1.07 -5.13
N PHE A 122 12.52 1.90 -4.96
CA PHE A 122 11.29 1.53 -4.24
C PHE A 122 10.11 1.43 -5.19
N THR A 123 9.31 0.41 -5.00
CA THR A 123 7.96 0.31 -5.58
C THR A 123 6.96 0.31 -4.43
N LEU A 124 6.03 1.28 -4.44
CA LEU A 124 4.98 1.37 -3.45
C LEU A 124 3.64 0.96 -4.05
N THR A 125 3.00 -0.04 -3.46
CA THR A 125 1.62 -0.44 -3.78
C THR A 125 0.70 -0.05 -2.63
N GLN A 126 -0.28 0.82 -2.92
CA GLN A 126 -1.31 1.20 -1.97
C GLN A 126 -2.56 0.34 -2.16
N ASN A 127 -3.00 -0.33 -1.09
CA ASN A 127 -4.24 -1.12 -1.10
C ASN A 127 -4.85 -1.20 0.32
N SER A 128 -5.98 -1.93 0.47
CA SER A 128 -6.47 -2.29 1.81
C SER A 128 -5.45 -3.20 2.53
N SER A 129 -5.47 -3.21 3.87
CA SER A 129 -4.56 -4.07 4.65
C SER A 129 -4.71 -5.55 4.27
N GLN A 130 -5.92 -6.00 3.96
CA GLN A 130 -6.18 -7.37 3.53
C GLN A 130 -5.51 -7.68 2.19
N LEU A 131 -5.74 -6.85 1.17
CA LEU A 131 -5.14 -7.05 -0.17
C LEU A 131 -3.62 -6.99 -0.13
N VAL A 132 -3.05 -6.09 0.67
CA VAL A 132 -1.58 -6.07 0.85
C VAL A 132 -1.09 -7.35 1.51
N ALA A 133 -1.81 -7.88 2.51
CA ALA A 133 -1.47 -9.16 3.13
C ALA A 133 -1.51 -10.32 2.13
N GLU A 134 -2.49 -10.34 1.23
CA GLU A 134 -2.56 -11.32 0.13
C GLU A 134 -1.37 -11.18 -0.84
N GLU A 135 -0.98 -9.95 -1.19
CA GLU A 135 0.18 -9.70 -2.07
C GLU A 135 1.51 -10.09 -1.41
N ILE A 136 1.62 -9.96 -0.08
CA ILE A 136 2.76 -10.50 0.69
C ILE A 136 2.82 -12.02 0.55
N LEU A 137 1.69 -12.72 0.69
CA LEU A 137 1.63 -14.18 0.57
C LEU A 137 1.91 -14.67 -0.86
N LYS A 138 1.51 -13.91 -1.88
CA LYS A 138 1.86 -14.17 -3.29
C LYS A 138 3.31 -13.83 -3.60
N GLY A 139 3.99 -13.10 -2.73
CA GLY A 139 5.36 -12.67 -2.90
C GLY A 139 5.56 -11.45 -3.80
N ASN A 140 4.52 -10.74 -4.15
CA ASN A 140 4.57 -9.50 -4.93
C ASN A 140 4.99 -8.28 -4.08
N VAL A 141 4.87 -8.38 -2.76
CA VAL A 141 5.25 -7.39 -1.77
C VAL A 141 6.26 -8.00 -0.81
N ASP A 142 7.36 -7.32 -0.58
CA ASP A 142 8.42 -7.76 0.33
C ASP A 142 8.11 -7.40 1.78
N LEU A 143 7.61 -6.17 1.99
CA LEU A 143 7.23 -5.64 3.31
C LEU A 143 5.92 -4.88 3.21
N GLY A 144 4.97 -5.22 4.09
CA GLY A 144 3.74 -4.46 4.29
C GLY A 144 3.85 -3.46 5.44
N ILE A 145 3.12 -2.32 5.36
CA ILE A 145 2.85 -1.44 6.51
C ILE A 145 1.34 -1.34 6.68
N LEU A 146 0.80 -2.07 7.65
CA LEU A 146 -0.62 -2.39 7.79
C LEU A 146 -1.17 -1.90 9.13
N GLY A 147 -2.42 -1.46 9.13
CA GLY A 147 -3.14 -1.07 10.35
C GLY A 147 -4.02 -2.19 10.94
N GLU A 148 -4.04 -3.35 10.31
CA GLU A 148 -4.80 -4.52 10.74
C GLU A 148 -4.05 -5.80 10.38
N LYS A 149 -4.26 -6.88 11.19
CA LYS A 149 -3.59 -8.16 11.00
C LYS A 149 -4.49 -9.14 10.26
N TYR A 150 -4.00 -9.71 9.18
CA TYR A 150 -4.63 -10.75 8.38
C TYR A 150 -3.68 -11.95 8.26
N TYR A 151 -4.19 -13.16 8.28
CA TYR A 151 -3.41 -14.40 8.16
C TYR A 151 -2.22 -14.48 9.15
N PRO A 152 -2.44 -14.29 10.48
CA PRO A 152 -1.35 -14.20 11.47
C PRO A 152 -0.53 -15.49 11.58
N GLU A 153 -1.05 -16.60 11.11
CA GLU A 153 -0.35 -17.88 11.04
C GLU A 153 0.70 -17.92 9.91
N LYS A 154 0.57 -17.07 8.88
CA LYS A 154 1.45 -17.03 7.70
C LYS A 154 2.27 -15.74 7.58
N ILE A 155 1.82 -14.68 8.24
CA ILE A 155 2.44 -13.35 8.21
C ILE A 155 2.96 -12.99 9.60
N GLU A 156 4.21 -12.55 9.67
CA GLU A 156 4.79 -11.95 10.87
C GLU A 156 4.44 -10.47 10.94
N TYR A 157 4.13 -9.99 12.16
CA TYR A 157 3.75 -8.62 12.43
C TYR A 157 4.64 -8.00 13.50
N ILE A 158 5.40 -6.98 13.13
CA ILE A 158 6.24 -6.23 14.05
C ILE A 158 5.55 -4.88 14.33
N PRO A 159 5.21 -4.53 15.59
CA PRO A 159 4.67 -3.22 15.91
C PRO A 159 5.62 -2.11 15.46
N PHE A 160 5.06 -1.07 14.85
CA PHE A 160 5.84 0.04 14.30
C PHE A 160 5.49 1.37 14.96
N LEU A 161 4.25 1.82 14.82
CA LEU A 161 3.80 3.11 15.28
C LEU A 161 2.36 3.02 15.80
N SER A 162 2.05 3.75 16.88
CA SER A 162 0.68 3.87 17.38
C SER A 162 0.20 5.30 17.27
N GLU A 163 -1.01 5.49 16.72
CA GLU A 163 -1.65 6.79 16.53
C GLU A 163 -3.03 6.85 17.18
N LYS A 164 -3.56 8.06 17.35
CA LYS A 164 -4.96 8.30 17.71
C LYS A 164 -5.81 8.49 16.44
N LEU A 165 -7.11 8.25 16.57
CA LEU A 165 -8.10 8.79 15.65
C LEU A 165 -8.57 10.14 16.21
N VAL A 166 -8.81 11.10 15.33
CA VAL A 166 -9.23 12.46 15.67
C VAL A 166 -10.46 12.86 14.87
N LEU A 167 -11.31 13.67 15.48
CA LEU A 167 -12.38 14.36 14.79
C LEU A 167 -11.77 15.52 13.98
N ILE A 168 -12.18 15.65 12.74
CA ILE A 168 -11.87 16.82 11.91
C ILE A 168 -13.15 17.55 11.53
N THR A 169 -13.09 18.87 11.56
CA THR A 169 -14.22 19.75 11.24
C THR A 169 -13.80 20.84 10.26
N PRO A 170 -14.75 21.47 9.56
CA PRO A 170 -14.48 22.69 8.80
C PRO A 170 -13.83 23.77 9.68
N PRO A 171 -13.03 24.70 9.13
CA PRO A 171 -12.32 25.71 9.92
C PRO A 171 -13.25 26.66 10.67
N GLU A 172 -14.48 26.88 10.20
CA GLU A 172 -15.49 27.72 10.84
C GLU A 172 -16.11 27.05 12.07
N LEU A 173 -16.17 25.71 12.10
CA LEU A 173 -16.76 24.96 13.21
C LEU A 173 -15.72 24.76 14.32
N LYS A 174 -15.74 25.67 15.30
CA LYS A 174 -14.87 25.60 16.47
C LYS A 174 -15.57 24.89 17.63
N LEU A 175 -14.95 23.83 18.13
CA LEU A 175 -15.43 23.06 19.28
C LEU A 175 -14.45 23.18 20.44
N ARG A 176 -14.86 22.77 21.64
CA ARG A 176 -13.96 22.71 22.81
C ARG A 176 -13.23 21.35 22.79
N ASP A 177 -11.91 21.38 22.83
CA ASP A 177 -11.07 20.17 22.87
C ASP A 177 -10.82 19.72 24.33
N PRO A 178 -10.98 18.45 24.68
CA PRO A 178 -11.50 17.35 23.86
C PRO A 178 -13.02 17.40 23.66
N VAL A 179 -13.48 16.82 22.53
CA VAL A 179 -14.90 16.80 22.14
C VAL A 179 -15.53 15.46 22.53
N SER A 180 -16.77 15.46 23.03
CA SER A 180 -17.56 14.25 23.10
C SER A 180 -18.21 13.95 21.76
N ILE A 181 -18.20 12.67 21.34
CA ILE A 181 -18.86 12.24 20.10
C ILE A 181 -20.35 12.58 20.10
N TYR A 182 -21.00 12.58 21.28
CA TYR A 182 -22.41 12.90 21.42
C TYR A 182 -22.75 14.35 21.06
N HIS A 183 -21.79 15.27 21.14
CA HIS A 183 -21.99 16.68 20.76
C HIS A 183 -21.93 16.91 19.25
N VAL A 184 -21.55 15.91 18.48
CA VAL A 184 -21.38 16.04 17.02
C VAL A 184 -22.28 15.11 16.22
N LEU A 185 -23.18 14.38 16.87
CA LEU A 185 -24.10 13.44 16.19
C LEU A 185 -25.05 14.14 15.20
N ASP A 186 -25.43 15.38 15.47
CA ASP A 186 -26.33 16.17 14.61
C ASP A 186 -25.63 16.74 13.34
N TYR A 187 -24.30 16.65 13.26
CA TYR A 187 -23.59 17.10 12.07
C TYR A 187 -23.60 16.07 10.96
N ASN A 188 -23.42 16.52 9.73
CA ASN A 188 -23.18 15.65 8.58
C ASN A 188 -21.86 14.91 8.74
N PHE A 189 -21.85 13.60 8.53
CA PHE A 189 -20.63 12.80 8.56
C PHE A 189 -20.16 12.40 7.16
N ILE A 190 -18.86 12.43 6.96
CA ILE A 190 -18.18 11.89 5.79
C ILE A 190 -17.37 10.68 6.23
N PHE A 191 -17.62 9.52 5.64
CA PHE A 191 -16.95 8.27 5.99
C PHE A 191 -16.09 7.72 4.85
N ARG A 192 -15.20 6.81 5.20
CA ARG A 192 -14.49 5.97 4.26
C ARG A 192 -15.42 4.86 3.76
N LYS A 193 -15.28 4.48 2.48
CA LYS A 193 -15.95 3.28 1.97
C LYS A 193 -15.57 2.05 2.79
N PRO A 194 -16.47 1.04 2.90
CA PRO A 194 -16.17 -0.24 3.52
C PRO A 194 -14.88 -0.87 2.99
N GLY A 195 -14.17 -1.64 3.85
CA GLY A 195 -12.85 -2.21 3.53
C GLY A 195 -11.66 -1.31 3.87
N SER A 196 -11.89 -0.09 4.36
CA SER A 196 -10.86 0.75 4.95
C SER A 196 -10.58 0.32 6.39
N GLY A 197 -9.32 0.04 6.74
CA GLY A 197 -8.94 -0.26 8.12
C GLY A 197 -9.26 0.88 9.10
N THR A 198 -9.19 2.15 8.67
CA THR A 198 -9.63 3.30 9.49
C THR A 198 -11.14 3.24 9.74
N GLN A 199 -11.95 2.99 8.71
CA GLN A 199 -13.39 2.89 8.83
C GLN A 199 -13.79 1.76 9.78
N HIS A 200 -13.13 0.61 9.69
CA HIS A 200 -13.39 -0.52 10.58
C HIS A 200 -13.14 -0.18 12.07
N VAL A 201 -12.08 0.58 12.36
CA VAL A 201 -11.82 1.04 13.74
C VAL A 201 -12.89 2.03 14.20
N VAL A 202 -13.31 2.95 13.33
CA VAL A 202 -14.39 3.91 13.61
C VAL A 202 -15.72 3.19 13.86
N GLU A 203 -16.06 2.20 13.05
CA GLU A 203 -17.29 1.39 13.22
C GLU A 203 -17.28 0.58 14.53
N LYS A 204 -16.13 -0.02 14.88
CA LYS A 204 -15.96 -0.70 16.19
C LYS A 204 -16.14 0.27 17.35
N PHE A 205 -15.62 1.48 17.22
CA PHE A 205 -15.79 2.53 18.21
C PHE A 205 -17.28 2.89 18.39
N PHE A 206 -17.98 3.22 17.30
CA PHE A 206 -19.41 3.53 17.38
C PHE A 206 -20.23 2.41 18.00
N LYS A 207 -19.97 1.16 17.59
CA LYS A 207 -20.64 -0.01 18.16
C LYS A 207 -20.38 -0.16 19.68
N LYS A 208 -19.17 0.12 20.14
CA LYS A 208 -18.77 0.08 21.55
C LYS A 208 -19.53 1.13 22.38
N GLU A 209 -19.72 2.30 21.81
CA GLU A 209 -20.48 3.41 22.41
C GLU A 209 -22.01 3.23 22.29
N GLY A 210 -22.49 2.13 21.72
CA GLY A 210 -23.91 1.88 21.51
C GLY A 210 -24.56 2.74 20.42
N LEU A 211 -23.75 3.35 19.56
CA LEU A 211 -24.21 4.19 18.46
C LEU A 211 -24.40 3.34 17.22
N GLU A 212 -25.65 3.14 16.83
CA GLU A 212 -26.01 2.46 15.59
C GLU A 212 -25.67 3.32 14.36
N PRO A 213 -25.37 2.73 13.20
CA PRO A 213 -25.09 3.47 11.97
C PRO A 213 -26.19 4.46 11.57
N GLY A 214 -27.46 4.18 11.93
CA GLY A 214 -28.61 5.06 11.70
C GLY A 214 -28.69 6.28 12.60
N CYS A 215 -27.86 6.39 13.65
CA CYS A 215 -27.80 7.55 14.52
C CYS A 215 -26.97 8.71 13.93
N LEU A 216 -26.27 8.44 12.82
CA LEU A 216 -25.38 9.40 12.17
C LEU A 216 -25.93 9.84 10.82
N ASN A 217 -25.95 11.13 10.57
CA ASN A 217 -26.30 11.66 9.25
C ASN A 217 -25.10 11.52 8.30
N VAL A 218 -24.90 10.35 7.70
CA VAL A 218 -23.79 10.09 6.75
C VAL A 218 -24.18 10.59 5.37
N VAL A 219 -23.60 11.69 4.95
CA VAL A 219 -23.90 12.35 3.66
C VAL A 219 -22.98 11.90 2.52
N ALA A 220 -21.81 11.35 2.83
CA ALA A 220 -20.86 10.90 1.80
C ALA A 220 -19.96 9.74 2.25
N TYR A 221 -19.62 8.88 1.29
CA TYR A 221 -18.59 7.84 1.43
C TYR A 221 -17.50 8.03 0.38
N PHE A 222 -16.26 8.30 0.83
CA PHE A 222 -15.12 8.48 -0.05
C PHE A 222 -14.12 7.31 0.05
N ASN A 223 -13.41 7.03 -1.04
CA ASN A 223 -12.46 5.92 -1.12
C ASN A 223 -11.03 6.26 -0.65
N ASN A 224 -10.74 7.53 -0.37
CA ASN A 224 -9.43 7.97 0.13
C ASN A 224 -9.57 9.08 1.17
N VAL A 225 -8.56 9.24 2.02
CA VAL A 225 -8.58 10.23 3.12
C VAL A 225 -8.42 11.67 2.62
N GLN A 226 -7.76 11.86 1.48
CA GLN A 226 -7.56 13.19 0.91
C GLN A 226 -8.88 13.82 0.47
N SER A 227 -9.75 13.02 -0.19
CA SER A 227 -11.12 13.48 -0.53
C SER A 227 -11.96 13.81 0.71
N ILE A 228 -11.78 13.05 1.81
CA ILE A 228 -12.46 13.37 3.09
C ILE A 228 -11.97 14.71 3.61
N LYS A 229 -10.67 14.92 3.73
CA LYS A 229 -10.11 16.21 4.21
C LYS A 229 -10.60 17.38 3.37
N GLN A 230 -10.62 17.21 2.05
CA GLN A 230 -11.13 18.24 1.16
C GLN A 230 -12.63 18.49 1.37
N GLY A 231 -13.45 17.42 1.48
CA GLY A 231 -14.88 17.55 1.75
C GLY A 231 -15.17 18.24 3.08
N VAL A 232 -14.40 17.93 4.12
CA VAL A 232 -14.51 18.63 5.42
C VAL A 232 -14.13 20.09 5.27
N LYS A 233 -13.01 20.39 4.61
CA LYS A 233 -12.58 21.78 4.35
C LYS A 233 -13.66 22.61 3.64
N GLU A 234 -14.36 22.03 2.68
CA GLU A 234 -15.44 22.70 1.92
C GLU A 234 -16.80 22.72 2.67
N GLY A 235 -16.83 22.29 3.93
CA GLY A 235 -18.03 22.36 4.77
C GLY A 235 -19.06 21.27 4.54
N LEU A 236 -18.75 20.19 3.81
CA LEU A 236 -19.70 19.10 3.57
C LEU A 236 -20.11 18.39 4.87
N GLY A 237 -19.24 18.36 5.87
CA GLY A 237 -19.49 17.75 7.17
C GLY A 237 -18.22 17.53 7.98
N VAL A 238 -18.32 16.65 8.98
CA VAL A 238 -17.21 16.27 9.88
C VAL A 238 -16.77 14.84 9.58
N SER A 239 -15.59 14.45 10.05
CA SER A 239 -15.12 13.06 9.89
C SER A 239 -14.18 12.65 11.02
N ILE A 240 -14.05 11.34 11.25
CA ILE A 240 -13.06 10.77 12.15
C ILE A 240 -11.99 10.09 11.30
N ILE A 241 -10.76 10.56 11.41
CA ILE A 241 -9.63 10.07 10.60
C ILE A 241 -8.37 9.84 11.45
N SER A 242 -7.35 9.30 10.84
CA SER A 242 -6.00 9.18 11.39
C SER A 242 -5.46 10.57 11.76
N GLU A 243 -4.90 10.71 12.96
CA GLU A 243 -4.23 11.94 13.38
C GLU A 243 -3.09 12.32 12.43
N ILE A 244 -2.28 11.34 12.02
CA ILE A 244 -1.19 11.56 11.06
C ILE A 244 -1.72 12.13 9.74
N ALA A 245 -2.85 11.62 9.26
CA ALA A 245 -3.45 12.09 8.02
C ALA A 245 -4.11 13.49 8.16
N ALA A 246 -4.45 13.93 9.37
CA ALA A 246 -5.04 15.23 9.62
C ALA A 246 -4.00 16.35 9.71
N MET A 247 -2.74 16.04 10.06
CA MET A 247 -1.75 17.04 10.48
C MET A 247 -1.48 18.13 9.44
N ASP A 248 -1.29 17.78 8.18
CA ASP A 248 -0.98 18.72 7.10
C ASP A 248 -2.08 19.80 6.92
N TYR A 249 -3.35 19.38 6.94
CA TYR A 249 -4.49 20.30 6.81
C TYR A 249 -4.74 21.09 8.10
N ALA A 250 -4.53 20.47 9.26
CA ALA A 250 -4.70 21.16 10.55
C ALA A 250 -3.61 22.24 10.75
N GLN A 251 -2.36 21.96 10.43
CA GLN A 251 -1.26 22.94 10.48
C GLN A 251 -1.45 24.08 9.49
N SER A 252 -2.11 23.83 8.37
CA SER A 252 -2.44 24.85 7.36
C SER A 252 -3.75 25.59 7.66
N ASN A 253 -4.42 25.31 8.79
CA ASN A 253 -5.72 25.87 9.18
C ASN A 253 -6.85 25.61 8.16
N PHE A 254 -6.73 24.55 7.35
CA PHE A 254 -7.78 24.14 6.41
C PHE A 254 -8.89 23.33 7.08
N ILE A 255 -8.61 22.74 8.23
CA ILE A 255 -9.54 22.02 9.10
C ILE A 255 -9.16 22.28 10.56
N ASN A 256 -10.13 22.12 11.48
CA ASN A 256 -9.80 21.96 12.90
C ASN A 256 -9.67 20.47 13.23
N LYS A 257 -8.83 20.15 14.20
CA LYS A 257 -8.58 18.79 14.70
C LYS A 257 -8.90 18.76 16.20
N TYR A 258 -9.66 17.74 16.65
CA TYR A 258 -10.06 17.56 18.04
C TYR A 258 -9.85 16.13 18.51
N GLU A 259 -9.44 15.95 19.76
CA GLU A 259 -9.46 14.64 20.41
C GLU A 259 -10.90 14.26 20.78
N LEU A 260 -11.25 12.98 20.69
CA LEU A 260 -12.53 12.46 21.13
C LEU A 260 -12.39 11.84 22.53
N ASN A 261 -13.24 12.28 23.49
CA ASN A 261 -13.21 11.81 24.87
C ASN A 261 -13.35 10.29 25.00
N GLU A 262 -14.15 9.71 24.13
CA GLU A 262 -14.50 8.30 24.17
C GLU A 262 -13.49 7.41 23.45
N ILE A 263 -12.65 7.98 22.54
CA ILE A 263 -11.59 7.23 21.84
C ILE A 263 -10.30 7.27 22.65
N LYS A 264 -10.11 6.33 23.55
CA LYS A 264 -8.87 6.17 24.35
C LYS A 264 -7.88 5.20 23.70
N GLU A 265 -8.36 4.36 22.82
CA GLU A 265 -7.55 3.32 22.20
C GLU A 265 -6.69 3.90 21.07
N ARG A 266 -5.41 3.49 21.04
CA ARG A 266 -4.51 3.84 19.95
C ARG A 266 -4.57 2.75 18.88
N ARG A 267 -4.59 3.15 17.63
CA ARG A 267 -4.40 2.26 16.50
C ARG A 267 -2.92 2.02 16.28
N THR A 268 -2.52 0.77 16.12
CA THR A 268 -1.12 0.41 15.85
C THR A 268 -0.95 0.02 14.38
N PHE A 269 0.06 0.59 13.73
CA PHE A 269 0.56 0.11 12.46
C PHE A 269 1.67 -0.93 12.68
N PHE A 270 1.74 -1.89 11.78
CA PHE A 270 2.66 -3.01 11.86
C PHE A 270 3.45 -3.11 10.57
N PHE A 271 4.73 -3.42 10.66
CA PHE A 271 5.44 -4.06 9.56
C PHE A 271 4.96 -5.49 9.45
N ALA A 272 4.70 -5.93 8.22
CA ALA A 272 4.16 -7.25 7.91
C ALA A 272 4.97 -7.92 6.81
N TYR A 273 5.39 -9.16 7.00
CA TYR A 273 6.11 -9.95 6.02
C TYR A 273 5.79 -11.44 6.14
N SER A 274 6.04 -12.21 5.07
CA SER A 274 5.73 -13.65 5.06
C SER A 274 6.64 -14.43 6.00
N ARG A 275 6.08 -15.26 6.89
CA ARG A 275 6.82 -16.20 7.73
C ARG A 275 7.49 -17.31 6.93
N GLN A 276 7.01 -17.58 5.71
CA GLN A 276 7.51 -18.65 4.85
C GLN A 276 8.73 -18.24 4.01
N LYS A 277 9.13 -16.96 4.06
CA LYS A 277 10.26 -16.42 3.31
C LYS A 277 11.31 -15.88 4.26
N THR A 278 12.55 -16.25 4.04
CA THR A 278 13.67 -15.60 4.70
C THR A 278 13.68 -14.13 4.29
N MET A 279 13.68 -13.25 5.29
CA MET A 279 13.69 -11.81 5.07
C MET A 279 15.02 -11.39 4.49
N ALA A 280 15.00 -10.63 3.40
CA ALA A 280 16.23 -10.07 2.87
C ALA A 280 16.83 -9.08 3.89
N PRO A 281 18.17 -9.05 4.06
CA PRO A 281 18.82 -8.22 5.07
C PRO A 281 18.44 -6.74 5.00
N PHE A 282 18.24 -6.17 3.80
CA PHE A 282 17.82 -4.77 3.64
C PHE A 282 16.42 -4.50 4.22
N ILE A 283 15.54 -5.50 4.25
CA ILE A 283 14.21 -5.36 4.86
C ILE A 283 14.36 -5.22 6.37
N THR A 284 15.21 -6.05 6.99
CA THR A 284 15.54 -5.94 8.41
C THR A 284 16.15 -4.58 8.73
N GLU A 285 17.09 -4.13 7.90
CA GLU A 285 17.72 -2.82 8.05
C GLU A 285 16.68 -1.69 7.88
N PHE A 286 15.78 -1.76 6.91
CA PHE A 286 14.71 -0.78 6.74
C PHE A 286 13.75 -0.74 7.94
N ILE A 287 13.40 -1.89 8.51
CA ILE A 287 12.55 -1.98 9.70
C ILE A 287 13.25 -1.30 10.90
N ASN A 288 14.52 -1.61 11.14
CA ASN A 288 15.29 -1.04 12.23
C ASN A 288 15.46 0.47 12.06
N PHE A 289 15.89 0.90 10.87
CA PHE A 289 16.00 2.31 10.51
C PHE A 289 14.69 3.07 10.68
N SER A 290 13.58 2.47 10.25
CA SER A 290 12.26 3.10 10.37
C SER A 290 11.81 3.25 11.82
N LYS A 291 12.13 2.28 12.69
CA LYS A 291 11.83 2.38 14.12
C LYS A 291 12.61 3.51 14.80
N GLU A 292 13.87 3.72 14.41
CA GLU A 292 14.70 4.82 14.93
C GLU A 292 14.19 6.19 14.45
N LYS A 293 13.63 6.27 13.24
CA LYS A 293 13.14 7.51 12.63
C LYS A 293 11.65 7.76 12.84
N ALA A 294 10.93 6.85 13.48
CA ALA A 294 9.49 6.96 13.72
C ALA A 294 9.15 8.05 14.78
N ILE A 295 9.65 9.26 14.58
CA ILE A 295 9.25 10.47 15.32
C ILE A 295 8.08 11.11 14.54
N PHE A 296 6.94 10.42 14.50
CA PHE A 296 5.66 10.97 14.06
C PHE A 296 4.76 11.23 15.28
N ALA A 297 5.33 11.71 16.36
CA ALA A 297 4.59 12.10 17.56
C ALA A 297 4.68 13.60 17.74
#